data_3d1221b1c9e12548e4a813c93647312e
#
_entry.id   3d1221b1c9e12548e4a813c93647312e
#
_cell.length_a   1.000
_cell.length_b   1.000
_cell.length_c   1.000
_cell.angle_alpha   90.00
_cell.angle_beta   90.00
_cell.angle_gamma   90.00
#
_symmetry.space_group_name_H-M   'P 1'
#
loop_
_entity.id
_entity.type
_entity.pdbx_description
1 polymer ?
#
loop_
_entity_poly.entity_id
_entity_poly.type
_entity_poly.pdbx_seq_one_letter_code
_entity_poly.pdbx_strand_id
1 'polypeptide(L)'
;MIQPQTRLRVADNSGAKEIMCFHVVGGSVVKTANIGDIIKASVKSATPGAHIKKGDVVTAVIVRSSKGVRREDGSYIKFDDNAAVIINNDGNPKGTRIFGPVARELRANPKFMKIISLAPEVL
;
A
#
# COMPACT_ATOMS: atom_id res chain seq x y z
N MET A 1 -12.70 1.05 -3.06
CA MET A 1 -11.50 1.37 -3.84
C MET A 1 -10.86 2.63 -3.29
N ILE A 2 -9.57 2.76 -3.49
CA ILE A 2 -8.80 3.89 -2.96
C ILE A 2 -8.87 5.04 -3.94
N GLN A 3 -9.20 6.23 -3.45
CA GLN A 3 -9.30 7.44 -4.25
C GLN A 3 -8.66 8.60 -3.48
N PRO A 4 -8.47 9.78 -4.11
CA PRO A 4 -7.95 10.93 -3.37
C PRO A 4 -8.76 11.18 -2.11
N GLN A 5 -8.05 11.50 -1.01
CA GLN A 5 -8.57 11.71 0.34
C GLN A 5 -8.92 10.44 1.11
N THR A 6 -8.73 9.25 0.55
CA THR A 6 -8.85 8.00 1.31
C THR A 6 -7.68 7.86 2.27
N ARG A 7 -7.97 7.56 3.53
CA ARG A 7 -6.93 7.27 4.52
C ARG A 7 -6.64 5.77 4.56
N LEU A 8 -5.34 5.45 4.65
CA LEU A 8 -4.88 4.07 4.68
C LEU A 8 -3.96 3.86 5.87
N ARG A 9 -4.00 2.65 6.42
CA ARG A 9 -3.05 2.22 7.41
C ARG A 9 -1.74 1.84 6.71
N VAL A 10 -0.60 2.13 7.35
CA VAL A 10 0.69 1.70 6.83
C VAL A 10 1.04 0.36 7.44
N ALA A 11 1.30 -0.63 6.58
CA ALA A 11 1.52 -2.02 6.98
C ALA A 11 3.00 -2.37 7.09
N ASP A 12 3.85 -1.40 7.38
CA ASP A 12 5.29 -1.65 7.52
C ASP A 12 5.87 -0.89 8.72
N ASN A 13 7.17 -1.10 8.96
CA ASN A 13 7.90 -0.47 10.06
C ASN A 13 8.71 0.75 9.62
N SER A 14 8.32 1.42 8.54
CA SER A 14 9.03 2.61 8.03
C SER A 14 8.91 3.82 8.95
N GLY A 15 7.96 3.80 9.88
CA GLY A 15 7.72 4.90 10.81
C GLY A 15 6.40 5.63 10.61
N ALA A 16 5.82 5.60 9.43
CA ALA A 16 4.49 6.13 9.19
C ALA A 16 3.44 5.14 9.71
N LYS A 17 2.35 5.66 10.28
CA LYS A 17 1.24 4.84 10.78
C LYS A 17 0.01 4.97 9.90
N GLU A 18 -0.27 6.18 9.43
CA GLU A 18 -1.44 6.47 8.61
C GLU A 18 -1.06 7.46 7.52
N ILE A 19 -1.54 7.20 6.32
CA ILE A 19 -1.34 8.08 5.16
C ILE A 19 -2.68 8.40 4.53
N MET A 20 -2.73 9.52 3.80
CA MET A 20 -3.91 9.90 3.03
C MET A 20 -3.52 10.02 1.57
N CYS A 21 -4.17 9.25 0.71
CA CYS A 21 -3.97 9.31 -0.74
C CYS A 21 -4.41 10.67 -1.27
N PHE A 22 -3.60 11.30 -2.11
CA PHE A 22 -4.00 12.52 -2.82
C PHE A 22 -3.83 12.40 -4.33
N HIS A 23 -3.14 11.35 -4.81
CA HIS A 23 -2.94 11.12 -6.23
C HIS A 23 -2.76 9.64 -6.52
N VAL A 24 -3.45 9.14 -7.53
CA VAL A 24 -3.27 7.78 -8.03
C VAL A 24 -2.35 7.84 -9.24
N VAL A 25 -1.23 7.12 -9.17
CA VAL A 25 -0.24 7.08 -10.26
C VAL A 25 -0.77 6.19 -11.38
N GLY A 26 -0.72 6.66 -12.62
CA GLY A 26 -1.18 5.87 -13.76
C GLY A 26 -1.82 6.70 -14.87
N GLY A 27 -1.68 8.01 -14.80
CA GLY A 27 -2.20 8.92 -15.81
C GLY A 27 -3.35 9.79 -15.30
N SER A 28 -3.73 10.77 -16.12
CA SER A 28 -4.73 11.78 -15.74
C SER A 28 -6.15 11.23 -15.65
N VAL A 29 -6.43 10.09 -16.26
CA VAL A 29 -7.76 9.46 -16.25
C VAL A 29 -7.96 8.47 -15.12
N VAL A 30 -6.90 8.09 -14.41
CA VAL A 30 -7.00 7.12 -13.31
C VAL A 30 -7.41 7.85 -12.03
N LYS A 31 -8.61 7.55 -11.54
CA LYS A 31 -9.18 8.22 -10.36
C LYS A 31 -9.25 7.33 -9.13
N THR A 32 -9.15 6.02 -9.31
CA THR A 32 -9.24 5.06 -8.20
C THR A 32 -8.12 4.04 -8.29
N ALA A 33 -7.69 3.54 -7.15
CA ALA A 33 -6.64 2.54 -7.04
C ALA A 33 -7.16 1.31 -6.32
N ASN A 34 -6.58 0.17 -6.62
CA ASN A 34 -6.84 -1.08 -5.94
C ASN A 34 -5.51 -1.77 -5.61
N ILE A 35 -5.57 -3.01 -5.12
CA ILE A 35 -4.38 -3.77 -4.71
C ILE A 35 -3.37 -3.82 -5.86
N GLY A 36 -2.12 -3.49 -5.54
CA GLY A 36 -1.03 -3.46 -6.52
C GLY A 36 -0.82 -2.11 -7.21
N ASP A 37 -1.72 -1.17 -7.04
CA ASP A 37 -1.59 0.16 -7.62
C ASP A 37 -0.71 1.05 -6.74
N ILE A 38 0.01 1.97 -7.38
CA ILE A 38 0.89 2.93 -6.70
C ILE A 38 0.15 4.24 -6.50
N ILE A 39 0.29 4.82 -5.32
CA ILE A 39 -0.31 6.10 -4.98
C ILE A 39 0.74 7.04 -4.40
N LYS A 40 0.45 8.33 -4.49
CA LYS A 40 1.15 9.38 -3.74
C LYS A 40 0.27 9.78 -2.56
N ALA A 41 0.88 9.88 -1.39
CA ALA A 41 0.13 10.13 -0.17
C ALA A 41 0.89 11.05 0.77
N SER A 42 0.17 11.73 1.65
CA SER A 42 0.76 12.51 2.73
C SER A 42 0.64 11.75 4.04
N VAL A 43 1.68 11.80 4.86
CA VAL A 43 1.71 11.13 6.16
C VAL A 43 0.86 11.93 7.15
N LYS A 44 -0.14 11.29 7.74
CA LYS A 44 -1.03 11.92 8.71
C LYS A 44 -0.70 11.54 10.15
N SER A 45 -0.04 10.40 10.35
CA SER A 45 0.42 9.97 11.68
C SER A 45 1.71 9.18 11.51
N ALA A 46 2.68 9.45 12.37
CA ALA A 46 3.99 8.80 12.33
C ALA A 46 4.50 8.54 13.74
N THR A 47 5.39 7.55 13.87
CA THR A 47 6.07 7.25 15.13
C THR A 47 7.06 8.39 15.44
N PRO A 48 7.04 8.93 16.66
CA PRO A 48 8.02 9.95 17.04
C PRO A 48 9.45 9.45 16.88
N GLY A 49 10.33 10.30 16.31
CA GLY A 49 11.74 9.97 16.11
C GLY A 49 12.04 9.14 14.86
N ALA A 50 11.04 8.77 14.09
CA ALA A 50 11.25 8.06 12.82
C ALA A 50 11.75 9.01 11.72
N HIS A 51 12.35 8.43 10.67
CA HIS A 51 12.79 9.22 9.51
C HIS A 51 11.63 9.86 8.78
N ILE A 52 10.50 9.14 8.70
CA ILE A 52 9.27 9.65 8.08
C ILE A 52 8.48 10.39 9.14
N LYS A 53 8.13 11.64 8.82
CA LYS A 53 7.43 12.53 9.75
C LYS A 53 6.05 12.90 9.21
N LYS A 54 5.18 13.32 10.11
CA LYS A 54 3.85 13.83 9.75
C LYS A 54 4.00 14.99 8.75
N GLY A 55 3.22 14.95 7.68
CA GLY A 55 3.26 15.93 6.62
C GLY A 55 4.14 15.57 5.43
N ASP A 56 4.98 14.56 5.56
CA ASP A 56 5.84 14.12 4.45
C ASP A 56 4.99 13.53 3.31
N VAL A 57 5.48 13.69 2.08
CA VAL A 57 4.89 13.08 0.90
C VAL A 57 5.65 11.79 0.60
N VAL A 58 4.90 10.69 0.46
CA VAL A 58 5.47 9.37 0.23
C VAL A 58 4.81 8.70 -0.96
N THR A 59 5.53 7.75 -1.56
CA THR A 59 4.99 6.85 -2.58
C THR A 59 4.68 5.52 -1.90
N ALA A 60 3.51 4.96 -2.18
CA ALA A 60 3.09 3.72 -1.56
C ALA A 60 2.38 2.81 -2.56
N VAL A 61 2.40 1.51 -2.28
CA VAL A 61 1.64 0.52 -3.03
C VAL A 61 0.56 -0.08 -2.13
N ILE A 62 -0.63 -0.25 -2.67
CA ILE A 62 -1.76 -0.79 -1.90
C ILE A 62 -1.61 -2.30 -1.80
N VAL A 63 -1.58 -2.81 -0.58
CA VAL A 63 -1.41 -4.26 -0.30
C VAL A 63 -2.68 -4.92 0.20
N ARG A 64 -3.62 -4.15 0.77
CA ARG A 64 -4.92 -4.64 1.23
C ARG A 64 -6.00 -3.62 0.89
N SER A 65 -7.19 -4.11 0.59
CA SER A 65 -8.35 -3.25 0.33
C SER A 65 -9.60 -3.87 0.94
N SER A 66 -10.38 -3.07 1.63
CA SER A 66 -11.65 -3.52 2.21
C SER A 66 -12.69 -3.84 1.14
N LYS A 67 -12.60 -3.23 -0.03
CA LYS A 67 -13.46 -3.58 -1.16
C LYS A 67 -13.07 -4.92 -1.78
N GLY A 68 -11.77 -5.25 -1.76
CA GLY A 68 -11.27 -6.52 -2.24
C GLY A 68 -11.11 -6.62 -3.75
N VAL A 69 -10.75 -7.80 -4.19
CA VAL A 69 -10.47 -8.13 -5.59
C VAL A 69 -11.15 -9.44 -5.96
N ARG A 70 -11.79 -9.46 -7.14
CA ARG A 70 -12.33 -10.67 -7.72
C ARG A 70 -11.23 -11.36 -8.52
N ARG A 71 -11.06 -12.66 -8.28
CA ARG A 71 -10.03 -13.46 -8.96
C ARG A 71 -10.61 -14.21 -10.14
N GLU A 72 -9.72 -14.63 -11.05
CA GLU A 72 -10.12 -15.32 -12.28
C GLU A 72 -10.84 -16.65 -12.03
N ASP A 73 -10.52 -17.34 -10.94
CA ASP A 73 -11.15 -18.59 -10.57
C ASP A 73 -12.54 -18.42 -9.96
N GLY A 74 -13.07 -17.19 -9.92
CA GLY A 74 -14.37 -16.90 -9.35
C GLY A 74 -14.34 -16.59 -7.84
N SER A 75 -13.22 -16.78 -7.19
CA SER A 75 -13.09 -16.44 -5.77
C SER A 75 -12.96 -14.93 -5.59
N TYR A 76 -13.16 -14.47 -4.36
CA TYR A 76 -13.11 -13.06 -4.02
C TYR A 76 -12.35 -12.90 -2.70
N ILE A 77 -11.39 -11.98 -2.66
CA ILE A 77 -10.66 -11.69 -1.44
C ILE A 77 -10.99 -10.30 -0.95
N LYS A 78 -11.32 -10.19 0.34
CA LYS A 78 -11.54 -8.93 1.04
C LYS A 78 -10.70 -8.89 2.30
N PHE A 79 -10.32 -7.69 2.68
CA PHE A 79 -9.61 -7.44 3.93
C PHE A 79 -10.44 -6.53 4.82
N ASP A 80 -10.12 -6.51 6.12
CA ASP A 80 -10.85 -5.67 7.09
C ASP A 80 -10.49 -4.20 6.98
N ASP A 81 -9.35 -3.88 6.37
CA ASP A 81 -8.84 -2.52 6.27
C ASP A 81 -8.25 -2.24 4.89
N ASN A 82 -8.00 -0.96 4.65
CA ASN A 82 -7.17 -0.50 3.53
C ASN A 82 -5.77 -0.28 4.05
N ALA A 83 -4.77 -0.90 3.44
CA ALA A 83 -3.39 -0.78 3.89
C ALA A 83 -2.44 -0.63 2.72
N ALA A 84 -1.36 0.08 2.96
CA ALA A 84 -0.33 0.34 1.96
C ALA A 84 1.05 0.15 2.58
N VAL A 85 2.03 -0.11 1.72
CA VAL A 85 3.44 -0.19 2.09
C VAL A 85 4.18 0.95 1.40
N ILE A 86 4.98 1.68 2.15
CA ILE A 86 5.77 2.79 1.61
C ILE A 86 6.94 2.22 0.83
N ILE A 87 7.11 2.70 -0.40
CA ILE A 87 8.13 2.20 -1.33
C ILE A 87 9.05 3.33 -1.78
N ASN A 88 10.25 2.94 -2.23
CA ASN A 88 11.17 3.81 -2.92
C ASN A 88 10.79 3.93 -4.40
N ASN A 89 11.47 4.80 -5.14
CA ASN A 89 11.20 5.00 -6.56
C ASN A 89 11.44 3.73 -7.40
N ASP A 90 12.27 2.81 -6.92
CA ASP A 90 12.55 1.53 -7.60
C ASP A 90 11.53 0.43 -7.26
N GLY A 91 10.55 0.72 -6.41
CA GLY A 91 9.54 -0.24 -5.99
C GLY A 91 9.90 -1.06 -4.76
N ASN A 92 11.10 -0.92 -4.21
CA ASN A 92 11.49 -1.63 -2.99
C ASN A 92 10.86 -0.99 -1.76
N PRO A 93 10.43 -1.79 -0.76
CA PRO A 93 9.87 -1.22 0.46
C PRO A 93 10.94 -0.46 1.25
N LYS A 94 10.55 0.65 1.86
CA LYS A 94 11.44 1.40 2.76
C LYS A 94 11.65 0.68 4.09
N GLY A 95 10.62 0.00 4.58
CA GLY A 95 10.69 -0.75 5.81
C GLY A 95 11.35 -2.11 5.61
N THR A 96 11.70 -2.74 6.72
CA THR A 96 12.31 -4.08 6.72
C THR A 96 11.31 -5.17 7.10
N ARG A 97 10.12 -4.80 7.57
CA ARG A 97 9.08 -5.74 7.99
C ARG A 97 7.73 -5.31 7.45
N ILE A 98 6.90 -6.29 7.14
CA ILE A 98 5.51 -6.08 6.73
C ILE A 98 4.61 -6.68 7.81
N PHE A 99 3.56 -5.94 8.19
CA PHE A 99 2.60 -6.37 9.22
C PHE A 99 1.31 -6.83 8.56
N GLY A 100 0.86 -8.01 8.96
CA GLY A 100 -0.38 -8.59 8.47
C GLY A 100 -0.27 -9.16 7.05
N PRO A 101 -1.37 -9.71 6.53
CA PRO A 101 -1.38 -10.35 5.22
C PRO A 101 -1.30 -9.32 4.09
N VAL A 102 -0.79 -9.76 2.94
CA VAL A 102 -0.85 -9.02 1.68
C VAL A 102 -1.54 -9.88 0.64
N ALA A 103 -2.15 -9.25 -0.35
CA ALA A 103 -2.79 -9.99 -1.44
C ALA A 103 -1.74 -10.50 -2.43
N ARG A 104 -1.93 -11.71 -2.94
CA ARG A 104 -1.00 -12.28 -3.90
C ARG A 104 -1.03 -11.60 -5.27
N GLU A 105 -1.99 -10.75 -5.53
CA GLU A 105 -2.04 -9.94 -6.76
C GLU A 105 -0.79 -9.07 -6.95
N LEU A 106 -0.05 -8.78 -5.87
CA LEU A 106 1.22 -8.07 -5.97
C LEU A 106 2.27 -8.81 -6.80
N ARG A 107 2.14 -10.12 -6.96
CA ARG A 107 3.07 -10.93 -7.77
C ARG A 107 3.01 -10.59 -9.25
N ALA A 108 1.94 -9.95 -9.70
CA ALA A 108 1.81 -9.54 -11.10
C ALA A 108 2.87 -8.52 -11.52
N ASN A 109 3.42 -7.76 -10.57
CA ASN A 109 4.49 -6.81 -10.84
C ASN A 109 5.79 -7.25 -10.17
N PRO A 110 6.86 -7.56 -10.95
CA PRO A 110 8.13 -8.00 -10.36
C PRO A 110 8.74 -7.02 -9.36
N LYS A 111 8.42 -5.73 -9.45
CA LYS A 111 8.92 -4.71 -8.52
C LYS A 111 8.49 -4.97 -7.07
N PHE A 112 7.40 -5.70 -6.86
CA PHE A 112 6.84 -5.92 -5.53
C PHE A 112 7.17 -7.29 -4.93
N MET A 113 8.05 -8.04 -5.57
CA MET A 113 8.41 -9.38 -5.07
C MET A 113 9.07 -9.33 -3.70
N LYS A 114 9.82 -8.27 -3.41
CA LYS A 114 10.43 -8.12 -2.10
C LYS A 114 9.37 -7.90 -1.00
N ILE A 115 8.32 -7.18 -1.31
CA ILE A 115 7.19 -7.00 -0.38
C ILE A 115 6.56 -8.34 -0.05
N ILE A 116 6.34 -9.17 -1.07
CA ILE A 116 5.78 -10.51 -0.89
C ILE A 116 6.70 -11.38 -0.03
N SER A 117 8.01 -11.30 -0.24
CA SER A 117 8.98 -12.09 0.53
C SER A 117 9.05 -11.67 2.00
N LEU A 118 8.77 -10.41 2.30
CA LEU A 118 8.77 -9.90 3.67
C LEU A 118 7.44 -10.09 4.39
N ALA A 119 6.36 -10.36 3.65
CA ALA A 119 5.04 -10.47 4.25
C ALA A 119 4.91 -11.77 5.06
N PRO A 120 4.30 -11.72 6.26
CA PRO A 120 4.10 -12.93 7.06
C PRO A 120 3.10 -13.90 6.44
N GLU A 121 2.19 -13.39 5.61
CA GLU A 121 1.17 -14.20 4.97
C GLU A 121 0.77 -13.57 3.64
N VAL A 122 0.61 -14.40 2.61
CA VAL A 122 0.19 -13.95 1.28
C VAL A 122 -1.12 -14.66 0.95
N LEU A 123 -2.18 -13.90 0.87
CA LEU A 123 -3.52 -14.38 0.60
C LEU A 123 -3.96 -14.02 -0.82
#